data_98c1ce0ff73d8c8bb6672b3f238d16d6
#
_entry.id   98c1ce0ff73d8c8bb6672b3f238d16d6
#
_cell.length_a   1.000
_cell.length_b   1.000
_cell.length_c   1.000
_cell.angle_alpha   90.00
_cell.angle_beta   90.00
_cell.angle_gamma   90.00
#
_symmetry.space_group_name_H-M   'P 1'
#
loop_
_entity.id
_entity.type
_entity.pdbx_description
1 polymer ?
#
loop_
_entity_poly.entity_id
_entity_poly.type
_entity_poly.pdbx_seq_one_letter_code
_entity_poly.pdbx_strand_id
1 'polypeptide(L)'
;MKKRQREVRLMRAGIQLAFFIAAPSLFSTAFAGIKSIFLAIAAGQPVEWNSFLTVTAVLLIFTCFFGRHFCGYACAFGSFGDAVYEGFSWIRMKCFHKKKKPALSEKMVHGLQKVKYIVLALILLSCLTGVYGKLTGTSPWDVFSMLTARRLPNSKYLVGIVFLVLIIVGMCTQERFFCQFLCPMGAVFALMPIL
;
A
#
# COMPACT_ATOMS: atom_id res chain seq x y z
N MET A 1 25.38 8.18 18.22
CA MET A 1 24.64 7.77 16.99
C MET A 1 23.45 6.84 17.29
N LYS A 2 23.57 5.76 18.07
CA LYS A 2 22.47 4.82 18.37
C LYS A 2 21.23 5.45 19.07
N LYS A 3 21.41 6.43 19.97
CA LYS A 3 20.31 7.10 20.70
C LYS A 3 19.43 7.91 19.74
N ARG A 4 20.02 8.76 18.89
CA ARG A 4 19.32 9.57 17.88
C ARG A 4 18.53 8.70 16.87
N GLN A 5 19.09 7.56 16.45
CA GLN A 5 18.38 6.63 15.57
C GLN A 5 17.16 5.98 16.24
N ARG A 6 17.25 5.73 17.54
CA ARG A 6 16.11 5.19 18.33
C ARG A 6 15.00 6.23 18.46
N GLU A 7 15.35 7.47 18.75
CA GLU A 7 14.37 8.58 18.85
C GLU A 7 13.62 8.81 17.54
N VAL A 8 14.34 8.84 16.40
CA VAL A 8 13.72 8.97 15.08
C VAL A 8 12.77 7.80 14.76
N ARG A 9 13.13 6.57 15.13
CA ARG A 9 12.24 5.40 14.95
C ARG A 9 10.99 5.50 15.82
N LEU A 10 11.12 5.94 17.05
CA LEU A 10 9.99 6.12 17.97
C LEU A 10 9.05 7.24 17.49
N MET A 11 9.59 8.38 17.04
CA MET A 11 8.78 9.45 16.44
C MET A 11 8.03 8.94 15.20
N ARG A 12 8.72 8.22 14.32
CA ARG A 12 8.09 7.63 13.13
C ARG A 12 6.96 6.66 13.51
N ALA A 13 7.20 5.75 14.45
CA ALA A 13 6.20 4.80 14.94
C ALA A 13 4.99 5.52 15.56
N GLY A 14 5.21 6.60 16.33
CA GLY A 14 4.15 7.43 16.88
C GLY A 14 3.28 8.10 15.80
N ILE A 15 3.90 8.69 14.79
CA ILE A 15 3.20 9.30 13.64
C ILE A 15 2.41 8.24 12.87
N GLN A 16 3.02 7.09 12.59
CA GLN A 16 2.38 5.96 11.91
C GLN A 16 1.15 5.46 12.67
N LEU A 17 1.25 5.33 14.00
CA LEU A 17 0.14 4.90 14.85
C LEU A 17 -0.99 5.94 14.84
N ALA A 18 -0.66 7.23 14.93
CA ALA A 18 -1.64 8.30 14.87
C ALA A 18 -2.41 8.28 13.55
N PHE A 19 -1.73 8.16 12.41
CA PHE A 19 -2.39 8.05 11.10
C PHE A 19 -3.16 6.75 10.92
N PHE A 20 -2.68 5.63 11.48
CA PHE A 20 -3.38 4.35 11.44
C PHE A 20 -4.74 4.41 12.16
N ILE A 21 -4.81 5.16 13.27
CA ILE A 21 -6.06 5.33 14.03
C ILE A 21 -6.96 6.39 13.39
N ALA A 22 -6.39 7.54 12.96
CA ALA A 22 -7.16 8.67 12.46
C ALA A 22 -7.69 8.45 11.03
N ALA A 23 -6.92 7.82 10.15
CA ALA A 23 -7.26 7.69 8.74
C ALA A 23 -6.80 6.34 8.14
N PRO A 24 -7.33 5.19 8.62
CA PRO A 24 -6.91 3.87 8.16
C PRO A 24 -7.24 3.62 6.68
N SER A 25 -8.29 4.25 6.16
CA SER A 25 -8.76 4.11 4.77
C SER A 25 -8.14 5.11 3.80
N LEU A 26 -7.22 5.98 4.22
CA LEU A 26 -6.64 7.04 3.37
C LEU A 26 -6.03 6.49 2.07
N PHE A 27 -5.39 5.34 2.14
CA PHE A 27 -4.84 4.65 0.97
C PHE A 27 -5.93 4.24 -0.03
N SER A 28 -6.99 3.57 0.42
CA SER A 28 -8.09 3.11 -0.44
C SER A 28 -8.88 4.29 -1.00
N THR A 29 -9.07 5.35 -0.22
CA THR A 29 -9.70 6.61 -0.65
C THR A 29 -8.91 7.28 -1.76
N ALA A 30 -7.59 7.41 -1.59
CA ALA A 30 -6.71 8.01 -2.61
C ALA A 30 -6.69 7.18 -3.91
N PHE A 31 -6.66 5.86 -3.79
CA PHE A 31 -6.68 4.99 -4.97
C PHE A 31 -8.06 4.98 -5.65
N ALA A 32 -9.14 5.14 -4.90
CA ALA A 32 -10.49 5.28 -5.46
C ALA A 32 -10.61 6.51 -6.37
N GLY A 33 -9.92 7.61 -6.05
CA GLY A 33 -9.90 8.81 -6.90
C GLY A 33 -9.26 8.55 -8.26
N ILE A 34 -8.17 7.77 -8.32
CA ILE A 34 -7.56 7.39 -9.60
C ILE A 34 -8.51 6.48 -10.39
N LYS A 35 -9.10 5.48 -9.73
CA LYS A 35 -10.05 4.56 -10.38
C LYS A 35 -11.28 5.30 -10.92
N SER A 36 -11.81 6.29 -10.20
CA SER A 36 -12.99 7.05 -10.63
C SER A 36 -12.76 7.80 -11.93
N ILE A 37 -11.55 8.33 -12.17
CA ILE A 37 -11.19 8.97 -13.44
C ILE A 37 -11.29 7.96 -14.59
N PHE A 38 -10.67 6.80 -14.44
CA PHE A 38 -10.65 5.78 -15.51
C PHE A 38 -12.04 5.17 -15.76
N LEU A 39 -12.85 5.02 -14.71
CA LEU A 39 -14.24 4.55 -14.83
C LEU A 39 -15.12 5.59 -15.53
N ALA A 40 -14.95 6.88 -15.23
CA ALA A 40 -15.67 7.95 -15.92
C ALA A 40 -15.32 8.01 -17.41
N ILE A 41 -14.02 7.89 -17.75
CA ILE A 41 -13.55 7.82 -19.13
C ILE A 41 -14.16 6.60 -19.86
N ALA A 42 -14.16 5.43 -19.21
CA ALA A 42 -14.74 4.21 -19.79
C ALA A 42 -16.25 4.31 -20.01
N ALA A 43 -16.96 5.04 -19.15
CA ALA A 43 -18.39 5.29 -19.24
C ALA A 43 -18.75 6.44 -20.20
N GLY A 44 -17.75 7.16 -20.76
CA GLY A 44 -17.98 8.35 -21.58
C GLY A 44 -18.62 9.52 -20.82
N GLN A 45 -18.52 9.52 -19.48
CA GLN A 45 -19.10 10.54 -18.62
C GLN A 45 -18.04 11.62 -18.24
N PRO A 46 -18.44 12.87 -18.06
CA PRO A 46 -17.53 13.88 -17.56
C PRO A 46 -17.02 13.49 -16.15
N VAL A 47 -15.75 13.76 -15.91
CA VAL A 47 -15.13 13.51 -14.60
C VAL A 47 -15.66 14.53 -13.59
N GLU A 48 -16.57 14.09 -12.72
CA GLU A 48 -17.09 14.95 -11.65
C GLU A 48 -16.07 15.08 -10.51
N TRP A 49 -15.98 16.32 -9.97
CA TRP A 49 -15.08 16.60 -8.87
C TRP A 49 -15.61 16.04 -7.57
N ASN A 50 -15.06 14.90 -7.14
CA ASN A 50 -15.45 14.16 -5.93
C ASN A 50 -14.44 14.34 -4.80
N SER A 51 -14.85 14.08 -3.55
CA SER A 51 -13.96 14.04 -2.38
C SER A 51 -12.77 13.08 -2.58
N PHE A 52 -12.95 11.98 -3.30
CA PHE A 52 -11.87 11.03 -3.64
C PHE A 52 -10.81 11.68 -4.54
N LEU A 53 -11.25 12.48 -5.51
CA LEU A 53 -10.37 13.21 -6.42
C LEU A 53 -9.57 14.28 -5.67
N THR A 54 -10.22 15.00 -4.76
CA THR A 54 -9.55 16.02 -3.94
C THR A 54 -8.44 15.41 -3.09
N VAL A 55 -8.71 14.29 -2.40
CA VAL A 55 -7.70 13.58 -1.60
C VAL A 55 -6.54 13.11 -2.48
N THR A 56 -6.85 12.56 -3.65
CA THR A 56 -5.83 12.10 -4.60
C THR A 56 -4.96 13.26 -5.10
N ALA A 57 -5.57 14.38 -5.50
CA ALA A 57 -4.85 15.56 -5.96
C ALA A 57 -3.91 16.14 -4.88
N VAL A 58 -4.40 16.28 -3.65
CA VAL A 58 -3.60 16.75 -2.51
C VAL A 58 -2.41 15.81 -2.26
N LEU A 59 -2.62 14.50 -2.29
CA LEU A 59 -1.55 13.52 -2.08
C LEU A 59 -0.53 13.52 -3.23
N LEU A 60 -0.96 13.71 -4.47
CA LEU A 60 -0.06 13.81 -5.62
C LEU A 60 0.80 15.08 -5.52
N ILE A 61 0.20 16.23 -5.22
CA ILE A 61 0.92 17.49 -5.00
C ILE A 61 1.93 17.33 -3.85
N PHE A 62 1.48 16.79 -2.71
CA PHE A 62 2.37 16.52 -1.58
C PHE A 62 3.55 15.62 -1.96
N THR A 63 3.30 14.60 -2.78
CA THR A 63 4.33 13.65 -3.24
C THR A 63 5.33 14.31 -4.19
N CYS A 64 4.89 15.27 -5.02
CA CYS A 64 5.80 16.03 -5.89
C CYS A 64 6.84 16.82 -5.08
N PHE A 65 6.42 17.44 -3.96
CA PHE A 65 7.32 18.26 -3.14
C PHE A 65 8.15 17.44 -2.15
N PHE A 66 7.55 16.47 -1.50
CA PHE A 66 8.15 15.72 -0.39
C PHE A 66 8.55 14.29 -0.76
N GLY A 67 8.30 13.85 -1.99
CA GLY A 67 8.58 12.49 -2.41
C GLY A 67 7.69 11.47 -1.69
N ARG A 68 8.22 10.25 -1.49
CA ARG A 68 7.45 9.11 -0.96
C ARG A 68 7.25 9.10 0.57
N HIS A 69 7.24 10.26 1.22
CA HIS A 69 7.05 10.34 2.67
C HIS A 69 5.67 9.83 3.11
N PHE A 70 4.63 10.05 2.28
CA PHE A 70 3.30 9.51 2.54
C PHE A 70 3.31 8.00 2.83
N CYS A 71 3.97 7.20 1.98
CA CYS A 71 4.08 5.74 2.17
C CYS A 71 4.86 5.36 3.43
N GLY A 72 5.71 6.27 3.91
CA GLY A 72 6.57 6.05 5.05
C GLY A 72 5.96 6.39 6.40
N TYR A 73 5.00 7.32 6.42
CA TYR A 73 4.48 7.92 7.65
C TYR A 73 2.96 7.87 7.77
N ALA A 74 2.22 8.09 6.68
CA ALA A 74 0.77 8.25 6.72
C ALA A 74 -0.01 7.04 6.19
N CYS A 75 0.60 6.16 5.39
CA CYS A 75 -0.09 5.01 4.83
C CYS A 75 -0.28 3.90 5.88
N ALA A 76 -1.54 3.59 6.24
CA ALA A 76 -1.87 2.55 7.21
C ALA A 76 -1.34 1.17 6.80
N PHE A 77 -1.41 0.83 5.51
CA PHE A 77 -0.89 -0.44 4.99
C PHE A 77 0.64 -0.53 5.09
N GLY A 78 1.35 0.60 4.87
CA GLY A 78 2.79 0.69 5.05
C GLY A 78 3.20 0.54 6.51
N SER A 79 2.48 1.20 7.42
CA SER A 79 2.68 1.10 8.86
C SER A 79 2.43 -0.31 9.39
N PHE A 80 1.37 -0.96 8.91
CA PHE A 80 1.09 -2.36 9.21
C PHE A 80 2.22 -3.29 8.74
N GLY A 81 2.73 -3.08 7.52
CA GLY A 81 3.86 -3.86 6.99
C GLY A 81 5.14 -3.70 7.81
N ASP A 82 5.46 -2.47 8.24
CA ASP A 82 6.60 -2.21 9.12
C ASP A 82 6.44 -2.93 10.48
N ALA A 83 5.22 -2.90 11.07
CA ALA A 83 4.92 -3.58 12.33
C ALA A 83 5.03 -5.10 12.23
N VAL A 84 4.49 -5.70 11.15
CA VAL A 84 4.59 -7.15 10.88
C VAL A 84 6.04 -7.57 10.74
N TYR A 85 6.82 -6.82 9.96
CA TYR A 85 8.24 -7.13 9.73
C TYR A 85 9.08 -7.02 11.01
N GLU A 86 8.89 -5.96 11.81
CA GLU A 86 9.61 -5.78 13.07
C GLU A 86 9.21 -6.86 14.09
N GLY A 87 7.92 -7.15 14.22
CA GLY A 87 7.41 -8.21 15.10
C GLY A 87 7.95 -9.58 14.74
N PHE A 88 7.91 -9.96 13.46
CA PHE A 88 8.47 -11.24 12.99
C PHE A 88 9.99 -11.30 13.13
N SER A 89 10.70 -10.21 12.86
CA SER A 89 12.14 -10.10 13.07
C SER A 89 12.52 -10.28 14.54
N TRP A 90 11.73 -9.72 15.47
CA TRP A 90 11.93 -9.88 16.91
C TRP A 90 11.70 -11.34 17.34
N ILE A 91 10.61 -11.98 16.90
CA ILE A 91 10.31 -13.38 17.17
C ILE A 91 11.46 -14.26 16.65
N ARG A 92 11.92 -14.03 15.42
CA ARG A 92 12.99 -14.79 14.80
C ARG A 92 14.32 -14.65 15.53
N MET A 93 14.65 -13.46 16.04
CA MET A 93 15.85 -13.25 16.86
C MET A 93 15.74 -13.99 18.19
N LYS A 94 14.55 -14.00 18.82
CA LYS A 94 14.33 -14.64 20.11
C LYS A 94 14.30 -16.19 20.01
N CYS A 95 13.64 -16.74 18.98
CA CYS A 95 13.46 -18.18 18.83
C CYS A 95 14.60 -18.89 18.08
N PHE A 96 15.20 -18.23 17.07
CA PHE A 96 16.16 -18.89 16.18
C PHE A 96 17.59 -18.37 16.30
N HIS A 97 17.87 -17.36 17.15
CA HIS A 97 19.20 -16.75 17.31
C HIS A 97 19.88 -16.31 16.00
N LYS A 98 19.16 -16.25 14.88
CA LYS A 98 19.69 -15.88 13.57
C LYS A 98 19.64 -14.38 13.35
N LYS A 99 20.79 -13.72 13.45
CA LYS A 99 20.95 -12.27 13.24
C LYS A 99 20.84 -11.82 11.77
N LYS A 100 21.01 -12.72 10.80
CA LYS A 100 20.96 -12.35 9.37
C LYS A 100 19.52 -12.37 8.85
N LYS A 101 19.08 -11.19 8.39
CA LYS A 101 17.87 -11.02 7.59
C LYS A 101 18.11 -11.69 6.22
N PRO A 102 17.19 -12.49 5.68
CA PRO A 102 17.28 -12.90 4.29
C PRO A 102 17.07 -11.64 3.44
N ALA A 103 18.15 -11.06 2.93
CA ALA A 103 18.06 -10.03 1.92
C ALA A 103 17.88 -10.73 0.57
N LEU A 104 16.81 -10.37 -0.15
CA LEU A 104 16.72 -10.72 -1.57
C LEU A 104 17.91 -10.09 -2.31
N SER A 105 18.42 -10.81 -3.32
CA SER A 105 19.48 -10.26 -4.18
C SER A 105 19.01 -8.95 -4.82
N GLU A 106 19.89 -7.95 -4.93
CA GLU A 106 19.56 -6.64 -5.52
C GLU A 106 18.95 -6.77 -6.92
N LYS A 107 19.44 -7.71 -7.72
CA LYS A 107 18.91 -8.01 -9.06
C LYS A 107 17.44 -8.49 -9.01
N MET A 108 17.09 -9.32 -8.03
CA MET A 108 15.70 -9.76 -7.82
C MET A 108 14.81 -8.60 -7.35
N VAL A 109 15.29 -7.74 -6.47
CA VAL A 109 14.56 -6.56 -6.00
C VAL A 109 14.23 -5.64 -7.17
N HIS A 110 15.19 -5.32 -8.05
CA HIS A 110 14.95 -4.52 -9.23
C HIS A 110 13.96 -5.15 -10.22
N GLY A 111 14.03 -6.47 -10.42
CA GLY A 111 13.06 -7.20 -11.25
C GLY A 111 11.65 -7.13 -10.66
N LEU A 112 11.50 -7.42 -9.38
CA LEU A 112 10.23 -7.40 -8.66
C LEU A 112 9.62 -6.00 -8.56
N GLN A 113 10.43 -4.93 -8.51
CA GLN A 113 9.93 -3.55 -8.51
C GLN A 113 9.15 -3.19 -9.79
N LYS A 114 9.40 -3.88 -10.90
CA LYS A 114 8.62 -3.69 -12.16
C LYS A 114 7.20 -4.25 -12.05
N VAL A 115 6.97 -5.24 -11.18
CA VAL A 115 5.66 -5.88 -11.01
C VAL A 115 4.58 -4.88 -10.59
N LYS A 116 4.90 -3.88 -9.77
CA LYS A 116 3.94 -2.84 -9.36
C LYS A 116 3.35 -2.05 -10.54
N TYR A 117 4.14 -1.85 -11.62
CA TYR A 117 3.66 -1.16 -12.82
C TYR A 117 2.74 -2.06 -13.64
N ILE A 118 3.03 -3.37 -13.67
CA ILE A 118 2.15 -4.37 -14.32
C ILE A 118 0.82 -4.43 -13.57
N VAL A 119 0.86 -4.49 -12.24
CA VAL A 119 -0.35 -4.48 -11.39
C VAL A 119 -1.17 -3.20 -11.63
N LEU A 120 -0.52 -2.03 -11.67
CA LEU A 120 -1.19 -0.77 -11.98
C LEU A 120 -1.85 -0.81 -13.36
N ALA A 121 -1.12 -1.24 -14.40
CA ALA A 121 -1.63 -1.33 -15.77
C ALA A 121 -2.84 -2.28 -15.85
N LEU A 122 -2.77 -3.46 -15.21
CA LEU A 122 -3.88 -4.42 -15.19
C LEU A 122 -5.13 -3.85 -14.51
N ILE A 123 -4.97 -3.11 -13.40
CA ILE A 123 -6.10 -2.47 -12.71
C ILE A 123 -6.72 -1.38 -13.59
N LEU A 124 -5.90 -0.53 -14.23
CA LEU A 124 -6.39 0.53 -15.09
C LEU A 124 -7.08 -0.03 -16.33
N LEU A 125 -6.54 -1.08 -16.95
CA LEU A 125 -7.17 -1.79 -18.06
C LEU A 125 -8.51 -2.42 -17.64
N SER A 126 -8.59 -3.04 -16.46
CA SER A 126 -9.86 -3.60 -15.97
C SER A 126 -10.91 -2.53 -15.65
N CYS A 127 -10.50 -1.31 -15.28
CA CYS A 127 -11.41 -0.17 -15.17
C CYS A 127 -11.94 0.26 -16.55
N LEU A 128 -11.06 0.38 -17.55
CA LEU A 128 -11.44 0.77 -18.91
C LEU A 128 -12.36 -0.25 -19.59
N THR A 129 -12.15 -1.54 -19.36
CA THR A 129 -12.99 -2.63 -19.93
C THR A 129 -14.29 -2.86 -19.15
N GLY A 130 -14.56 -2.11 -18.05
CA GLY A 130 -15.74 -2.28 -17.22
C GLY A 130 -15.77 -3.58 -16.40
N VAL A 131 -14.74 -4.42 -16.49
CA VAL A 131 -14.63 -5.69 -15.76
C VAL A 131 -14.32 -5.48 -14.28
N TYR A 132 -13.82 -4.30 -13.91
CA TYR A 132 -13.43 -3.99 -12.53
C TYR A 132 -14.56 -4.20 -11.51
N GLY A 133 -15.81 -3.90 -11.88
CA GLY A 133 -16.98 -4.15 -11.02
C GLY A 133 -17.16 -5.61 -10.62
N LYS A 134 -16.78 -6.55 -11.48
CA LYS A 134 -16.81 -8.01 -11.20
C LYS A 134 -15.64 -8.46 -10.33
N LEU A 135 -14.53 -7.72 -10.34
CA LEU A 135 -13.29 -8.01 -9.61
C LEU A 135 -13.21 -7.35 -8.23
N THR A 136 -14.26 -6.65 -7.77
CA THR A 136 -14.27 -5.92 -6.48
C THR A 136 -13.95 -6.80 -5.27
N GLY A 137 -14.24 -8.10 -5.32
CA GLY A 137 -13.92 -9.05 -4.24
C GLY A 137 -12.47 -9.57 -4.21
N THR A 138 -11.67 -9.29 -5.23
CA THR A 138 -10.29 -9.82 -5.35
C THR A 138 -9.23 -8.88 -4.76
N SER A 139 -9.59 -7.65 -4.43
CA SER A 139 -8.66 -6.61 -3.97
C SER A 139 -8.21 -6.82 -2.52
N PRO A 140 -6.94 -7.11 -2.23
CA PRO A 140 -6.45 -7.32 -0.87
C PRO A 140 -6.52 -6.03 -0.02
N TRP A 141 -6.43 -4.85 -0.63
CA TRP A 141 -6.53 -3.57 0.08
C TRP A 141 -7.96 -3.24 0.49
N ASP A 142 -8.97 -3.67 -0.25
CA ASP A 142 -10.37 -3.50 0.13
C ASP A 142 -10.68 -4.38 1.35
N VAL A 143 -10.17 -5.63 1.38
CA VAL A 143 -10.26 -6.53 2.54
C VAL A 143 -9.56 -5.91 3.76
N PHE A 144 -8.35 -5.37 3.59
CA PHE A 144 -7.63 -4.70 4.67
C PHE A 144 -8.40 -3.49 5.22
N SER A 145 -8.98 -2.67 4.34
CA SER A 145 -9.81 -1.53 4.71
C SER A 145 -11.07 -1.95 5.47
N MET A 146 -11.72 -3.06 5.08
CA MET A 146 -12.87 -3.63 5.80
C MET A 146 -12.47 -4.13 7.18
N LEU A 147 -11.36 -4.85 7.30
CA LEU A 147 -10.86 -5.35 8.58
C LEU A 147 -10.52 -4.21 9.56
N THR A 148 -9.89 -3.14 9.06
CA THR A 148 -9.59 -1.96 9.88
C THR A 148 -10.84 -1.20 10.30
N ALA A 149 -11.90 -1.23 9.48
CA ALA A 149 -13.22 -0.69 9.79
C ALA A 149 -14.09 -1.66 10.66
N ARG A 150 -13.52 -2.77 11.16
CA ARG A 150 -14.21 -3.82 11.94
C ARG A 150 -15.42 -4.44 11.22
N ARG A 151 -15.42 -4.47 9.90
CA ARG A 151 -16.43 -5.15 9.09
C ARG A 151 -15.89 -6.51 8.65
N LEU A 152 -16.66 -7.57 8.90
CA LEU A 152 -16.29 -8.92 8.44
C LEU A 152 -16.48 -9.00 6.91
N PRO A 153 -15.48 -9.47 6.17
CA PRO A 153 -15.60 -9.67 4.74
C PRO A 153 -16.52 -10.85 4.43
N ASN A 154 -17.43 -10.66 3.48
CA ASN A 154 -18.33 -11.70 2.98
C ASN A 154 -17.56 -12.73 2.14
N SER A 155 -18.19 -13.87 1.82
CA SER A 155 -17.62 -14.94 0.98
C SER A 155 -17.07 -14.46 -0.37
N LYS A 156 -17.60 -13.36 -0.91
CA LYS A 156 -17.09 -12.71 -2.15
C LYS A 156 -15.64 -12.22 -2.05
N TYR A 157 -15.16 -11.97 -0.83
CA TYR A 157 -13.81 -11.46 -0.57
C TYR A 157 -12.78 -12.55 -0.27
N LEU A 158 -13.16 -13.84 -0.42
CA LEU A 158 -12.27 -14.97 -0.12
C LEU A 158 -10.94 -14.88 -0.88
N VAL A 159 -10.99 -14.55 -2.17
CA VAL A 159 -9.79 -14.39 -3.00
C VAL A 159 -8.91 -13.24 -2.50
N GLY A 160 -9.53 -12.11 -2.14
CA GLY A 160 -8.83 -10.96 -1.55
C GLY A 160 -8.17 -11.29 -0.21
N ILE A 161 -8.81 -12.14 0.62
CA ILE A 161 -8.23 -12.63 1.88
C ILE A 161 -7.00 -13.49 1.62
N VAL A 162 -7.05 -14.42 0.66
CA VAL A 162 -5.91 -15.25 0.28
C VAL A 162 -4.73 -14.38 -0.17
N PHE A 163 -4.98 -13.40 -1.04
CA PHE A 163 -3.94 -12.45 -1.46
C PHE A 163 -3.39 -11.63 -0.29
N LEU A 164 -4.24 -11.18 0.64
CA LEU A 164 -3.79 -10.45 1.82
C LEU A 164 -2.87 -11.31 2.69
N VAL A 165 -3.21 -12.58 2.92
CA VAL A 165 -2.38 -13.53 3.68
C VAL A 165 -1.03 -13.74 2.98
N LEU A 166 -1.01 -13.93 1.66
CA LEU A 166 0.25 -14.05 0.89
C LEU A 166 1.11 -12.78 1.02
N ILE A 167 0.50 -11.60 0.99
CA ILE A 167 1.21 -10.33 1.19
C ILE A 167 1.81 -10.26 2.61
N ILE A 168 1.07 -10.69 3.65
CA ILE A 168 1.57 -10.72 5.03
C ILE A 168 2.77 -11.66 5.14
N VAL A 169 2.72 -12.84 4.53
CA VAL A 169 3.87 -13.77 4.48
C VAL A 169 5.06 -13.12 3.78
N GLY A 170 4.83 -12.40 2.68
CA GLY A 170 5.87 -11.61 2.00
C GLY A 170 6.47 -10.51 2.91
N MET A 171 5.63 -9.82 3.71
CA MET A 171 6.08 -8.81 4.67
C MET A 171 6.95 -9.38 5.79
N CYS A 172 6.77 -10.64 6.17
CA CYS A 172 7.64 -11.32 7.14
C CYS A 172 9.06 -11.52 6.60
N THR A 173 9.24 -11.61 5.28
CA THR A 173 10.53 -11.86 4.65
C THR A 173 11.28 -10.59 4.25
N GLN A 174 10.56 -9.60 3.75
CA GLN A 174 11.12 -8.36 3.21
C GLN A 174 10.40 -7.14 3.80
N GLU A 175 11.18 -6.16 4.27
CA GLU A 175 10.65 -4.89 4.76
C GLU A 175 9.85 -4.20 3.66
N ARG A 176 8.59 -3.81 3.97
CA ARG A 176 7.69 -3.11 3.04
C ARG A 176 7.46 -3.85 1.71
N PHE A 177 7.39 -5.18 1.75
CA PHE A 177 7.18 -6.03 0.58
C PHE A 177 6.07 -5.52 -0.34
N PHE A 178 4.89 -5.25 0.20
CA PHE A 178 3.76 -4.75 -0.57
C PHE A 178 4.05 -3.40 -1.26
N CYS A 179 4.59 -2.43 -0.50
CA CYS A 179 4.85 -1.09 -1.02
C CYS A 179 5.93 -1.07 -2.11
N GLN A 180 6.87 -2.01 -2.06
CA GLN A 180 7.96 -2.10 -3.03
C GLN A 180 7.55 -2.78 -4.32
N PHE A 181 6.73 -3.84 -4.25
CA PHE A 181 6.52 -4.77 -5.37
C PHE A 181 5.09 -4.81 -5.91
N LEU A 182 4.07 -4.56 -5.09
CA LEU A 182 2.67 -4.79 -5.44
C LEU A 182 1.80 -3.54 -5.40
N CYS A 183 2.22 -2.49 -4.70
CA CYS A 183 1.38 -1.32 -4.46
C CYS A 183 1.18 -0.48 -5.73
N PRO A 184 -0.07 -0.36 -6.25
CA PRO A 184 -0.35 0.47 -7.42
C PRO A 184 -0.15 1.96 -7.15
N MET A 185 -0.48 2.46 -5.94
CA MET A 185 -0.18 3.83 -5.55
C MET A 185 1.33 4.09 -5.47
N GLY A 186 2.10 3.09 -5.01
CA GLY A 186 3.57 3.17 -5.03
C GLY A 186 4.14 3.24 -6.45
N ALA A 187 3.45 2.70 -7.45
CA ALA A 187 3.81 2.86 -8.86
C ALA A 187 3.50 4.28 -9.35
N VAL A 188 2.32 4.83 -9.02
CA VAL A 188 1.93 6.20 -9.38
C VAL A 188 2.91 7.21 -8.78
N PHE A 189 3.22 7.10 -7.48
CA PHE A 189 4.19 7.98 -6.82
C PHE A 189 5.62 7.83 -7.34
N ALA A 190 5.95 6.68 -7.96
CA ALA A 190 7.24 6.48 -8.58
C ALA A 190 7.37 7.15 -9.95
N LEU A 191 6.26 7.41 -10.62
CA LEU A 191 6.20 8.10 -11.91
C LEU A 191 6.21 9.62 -11.78
N MET A 192 5.87 10.14 -10.58
CA MET A 192 5.90 11.57 -10.32
C MET A 192 7.36 12.06 -10.24
N PRO A 193 7.73 13.10 -11.01
CA PRO A 193 9.03 13.75 -10.85
C PRO A 193 9.12 14.38 -9.46
N ILE A 194 10.25 14.20 -8.80
CA ILE A 194 10.56 14.91 -7.56
C ILE A 194 11.11 16.28 -7.98
N LEU A 195 10.37 17.32 -7.70
CA LEU A 195 10.79 18.71 -7.90
C LEU A 195 11.76 19.16 -6.82
#